data_250caa1f5bf3cff0fdaa640d1bfe16ce
#
_entry.id   250caa1f5bf3cff0fdaa640d1bfe16ce
#
_cell.length_a   1.000
_cell.length_b   1.000
_cell.length_c   1.000
_cell.angle_alpha   90.00
_cell.angle_beta   90.00
_cell.angle_gamma   90.00
#
_symmetry.space_group_name_H-M   'P 1'
#
loop_
_entity.id
_entity.type
_entity.pdbx_description
1 polymer ?
#
loop_
_entity_poly.entity_id
_entity_poly.type
_entity_poly.pdbx_seq_one_letter_code
_entity_poly.pdbx_strand_id
1 'polypeptide(L)'
;MKKKRTIEKKVRCIVYISTVGDMQHVSRREQRQMRYISEYANGNNIEVVKVMRRNVLGQLDVNKHYDRMVQMVSEGFADGILIANMQFISKDIDDACRKIAKVSNVGGAIYSVDDGRLDFQFKGVPYGCKSR
;
A
#
# COMPACT_ATOMS: atom_id res chain seq x y z
N MET A 1 -30.66 -13.75 -9.25
CA MET A 1 -30.21 -13.49 -9.11
C MET A 1 -29.71 -13.13 -8.97
N LYS A 2 -29.49 -13.03 -8.92
CA LYS A 2 -28.85 -12.72 -8.78
C LYS A 2 -28.19 -12.20 -8.52
N LYS A 3 -28.00 -12.19 -8.37
CA LYS A 3 -27.34 -11.76 -8.09
C LYS A 3 -26.80 -11.09 -7.94
N LYS A 4 -26.86 -10.95 -7.85
CA LYS A 4 -26.34 -10.23 -7.73
C LYS A 4 -25.83 -9.78 -7.57
N ARG A 5 -25.72 -10.00 -7.53
CA ARG A 5 -25.02 -9.68 -7.40
C ARG A 5 -24.44 -9.05 -7.26
N THR A 6 -24.69 -9.08 -6.82
CA THR A 6 -24.09 -8.23 -6.45
C THR A 6 -22.80 -8.08 -6.66
N ILE A 7 -22.39 -7.41 -7.26
CA ILE A 7 -21.11 -7.31 -7.55
C ILE A 7 -20.50 -6.31 -6.74
N GLU A 8 -19.64 -6.71 -5.88
CA GLU A 8 -18.94 -5.77 -5.16
C GLU A 8 -17.85 -5.30 -5.98
N LYS A 9 -17.60 -4.02 -6.10
CA LYS A 9 -16.52 -3.49 -6.83
C LYS A 9 -15.28 -3.82 -6.12
N LYS A 10 -14.27 -4.26 -6.81
CA LYS A 10 -12.97 -4.52 -6.22
C LYS A 10 -12.24 -3.22 -5.95
N VAL A 11 -11.47 -3.20 -4.89
CA VAL A 11 -10.61 -2.08 -4.58
C VAL A 11 -9.37 -2.24 -5.47
N ARG A 12 -9.03 -1.21 -6.21
CA ARG A 12 -7.89 -1.26 -7.13
C ARG A 12 -6.66 -0.72 -6.43
N CYS A 13 -5.62 -1.50 -6.34
CA CYS A 13 -4.43 -1.10 -5.60
C CYS A 13 -3.16 -1.20 -6.42
N ILE A 14 -2.23 -0.30 -6.11
CA ILE A 14 -0.87 -0.38 -6.62
C ILE A 14 -0.09 -1.14 -5.56
N VAL A 15 0.57 -2.19 -5.96
CA VAL A 15 1.39 -2.97 -5.04
C VAL A 15 2.80 -2.38 -5.03
N TYR A 16 3.36 -2.19 -3.85
CA TYR A 16 4.75 -1.77 -3.75
C TYR A 16 5.55 -2.88 -3.08
N ILE A 17 6.59 -3.33 -3.75
CA ILE A 17 7.45 -4.38 -3.24
C ILE A 17 8.77 -3.77 -2.84
N SER A 18 9.19 -3.99 -1.62
CA SER A 18 10.40 -3.39 -1.11
C SER A 18 11.21 -4.45 -0.39
N THR A 19 12.29 -4.86 -1.01
CA THR A 19 13.21 -5.81 -0.40
C THR A 19 14.61 -5.25 -0.49
N VAL A 20 15.48 -5.69 0.40
CA VAL A 20 16.86 -5.26 0.38
C VAL A 20 17.72 -6.51 0.39
N GLY A 21 18.95 -6.37 -0.03
CA GLY A 21 19.89 -7.48 -0.07
C GLY A 21 20.67 -7.46 -1.37
N ASP A 22 21.44 -8.48 -1.61
CA ASP A 22 22.19 -8.54 -2.85
C ASP A 22 21.27 -8.94 -3.99
N MET A 23 21.76 -8.77 -5.19
CA MET A 23 20.93 -8.99 -6.37
C MET A 23 20.39 -10.41 -6.50
N GLN A 24 21.16 -11.38 -6.04
CA GLN A 24 20.71 -12.74 -6.17
C GLN A 24 19.55 -13.06 -5.25
N HIS A 25 19.54 -12.46 -4.07
CA HIS A 25 18.50 -12.77 -3.09
C HIS A 25 17.28 -11.86 -3.22
N VAL A 26 17.47 -10.67 -3.79
CA VAL A 26 16.37 -9.75 -3.96
C VAL A 26 15.25 -10.36 -4.83
N SER A 27 15.62 -10.98 -5.93
CA SER A 27 14.61 -11.54 -6.81
C SER A 27 13.75 -12.59 -6.10
N ARG A 28 14.38 -13.45 -5.31
CA ARG A 28 13.66 -14.48 -4.60
C ARG A 28 12.77 -13.90 -3.52
N ARG A 29 13.27 -12.86 -2.82
CA ARG A 29 12.49 -12.20 -1.81
C ARG A 29 11.31 -11.46 -2.40
N GLU A 30 11.50 -10.85 -3.58
CA GLU A 30 10.40 -10.18 -4.24
C GLU A 30 9.32 -11.17 -4.64
N GLN A 31 9.69 -12.33 -5.11
CA GLN A 31 8.70 -13.33 -5.46
C GLN A 31 7.90 -13.79 -4.26
N ARG A 32 8.56 -13.98 -3.13
CA ARG A 32 7.87 -14.37 -1.92
C ARG A 32 6.96 -13.29 -1.42
N GLN A 33 7.43 -12.05 -1.45
CA GLN A 33 6.63 -10.92 -1.01
C GLN A 33 5.43 -10.74 -1.92
N MET A 34 5.62 -10.89 -3.23
CA MET A 34 4.52 -10.75 -4.17
C MET A 34 3.47 -11.84 -3.96
N ARG A 35 3.91 -13.06 -3.67
CA ARG A 35 2.96 -14.15 -3.40
C ARG A 35 2.15 -13.84 -2.15
N TYR A 36 2.82 -13.38 -1.11
CA TYR A 36 2.19 -13.03 0.15
C TYR A 36 1.13 -11.94 -0.05
N ILE A 37 1.49 -10.92 -0.81
CA ILE A 37 0.58 -9.82 -1.10
C ILE A 37 -0.58 -10.28 -1.98
N SER A 38 -0.29 -11.11 -2.97
CA SER A 38 -1.32 -11.58 -3.89
C SER A 38 -2.36 -12.44 -3.19
N GLU A 39 -1.93 -13.23 -2.23
CA GLU A 39 -2.86 -14.05 -1.48
C GLU A 39 -3.81 -13.16 -0.66
N TYR A 40 -3.27 -12.10 -0.08
CA TYR A 40 -4.10 -11.17 0.66
C TYR A 40 -5.09 -10.48 -0.28
N ALA A 41 -4.61 -10.05 -1.44
CA ALA A 41 -5.47 -9.36 -2.40
C ALA A 41 -6.62 -10.26 -2.84
N ASN A 42 -6.31 -11.52 -3.12
CA ASN A 42 -7.34 -12.45 -3.56
C ASN A 42 -8.39 -12.70 -2.48
N GLY A 43 -7.97 -12.71 -1.23
CA GLY A 43 -8.89 -12.96 -0.13
C GLY A 43 -9.66 -11.72 0.32
N ASN A 44 -9.29 -10.55 -0.17
CA ASN A 44 -9.89 -9.30 0.30
C ASN A 44 -10.49 -8.44 -0.81
N ASN A 45 -10.78 -9.05 -1.92
CA ASN A 45 -11.45 -8.37 -3.04
C ASN A 45 -10.66 -7.16 -3.54
N ILE A 46 -9.37 -7.32 -3.69
CA ILE A 46 -8.48 -6.29 -4.18
C ILE A 46 -7.94 -6.70 -5.54
N GLU A 47 -7.99 -5.76 -6.48
CA GLU A 47 -7.43 -5.97 -7.80
C GLU A 47 -6.10 -5.24 -7.87
N VAL A 48 -5.04 -5.92 -8.26
CA VAL A 48 -3.73 -5.30 -8.39
C VAL A 48 -3.65 -4.69 -9.78
N VAL A 49 -3.54 -3.36 -9.85
CA VAL A 49 -3.50 -2.68 -11.14
C VAL A 49 -2.10 -2.29 -11.58
N LYS A 50 -1.14 -2.31 -10.67
CA LYS A 50 0.22 -2.00 -11.02
C LYS A 50 1.12 -2.48 -9.91
N VAL A 51 2.32 -2.91 -10.27
CA VAL A 51 3.34 -3.32 -9.30
C VAL A 51 4.53 -2.41 -9.47
N MET A 52 4.96 -1.78 -8.38
CA MET A 52 6.16 -0.98 -8.38
C MET A 52 7.16 -1.61 -7.43
N ARG A 53 8.43 -1.48 -7.74
CA ARG A 53 9.48 -2.09 -6.95
C ARG A 53 10.47 -1.07 -6.48
N ARG A 54 10.99 -1.30 -5.29
CA ARG A 54 12.05 -0.46 -4.79
C ARG A 54 13.32 -0.80 -5.53
N ASN A 55 14.07 0.20 -5.94
CA ASN A 55 15.39 -0.03 -6.47
C ASN A 55 16.28 -0.25 -5.27
N VAL A 56 17.54 -0.57 -5.48
CA VAL A 56 18.42 -0.81 -4.37
C VAL A 56 18.85 0.44 -3.68
N LEU A 57 18.31 1.57 -3.98
CA LEU A 57 18.81 2.80 -3.47
C LEU A 57 18.31 3.14 -2.10
N GLY A 58 17.83 3.40 -1.40
CA GLY A 58 17.55 3.67 -0.04
C GLY A 58 16.20 4.34 0.17
N GLN A 59 16.06 4.96 1.32
CA GLN A 59 14.78 5.51 1.73
C GLN A 59 14.30 6.66 0.84
N LEU A 60 15.23 7.41 0.29
CA LEU A 60 14.84 8.51 -0.58
C LEU A 60 14.11 8.00 -1.82
N ASP A 61 14.57 6.88 -2.34
CA ASP A 61 13.93 6.27 -3.50
C ASP A 61 12.54 5.77 -3.13
N VAL A 62 12.39 5.18 -1.96
CA VAL A 62 11.10 4.72 -1.49
C VAL A 62 10.13 5.90 -1.39
N ASN A 63 10.60 7.02 -0.86
CA ASN A 63 9.74 8.18 -0.70
C ASN A 63 9.28 8.75 -2.04
N LYS A 64 10.15 8.74 -3.03
CA LYS A 64 9.78 9.22 -4.35
C LYS A 64 8.74 8.30 -4.99
N HIS A 65 8.91 6.99 -4.83
CA HIS A 65 7.94 6.04 -5.34
C HIS A 65 6.61 6.22 -4.63
N TYR A 66 6.65 6.46 -3.34
CA TYR A 66 5.42 6.64 -2.59
C TYR A 66 4.66 7.86 -3.07
N ASP A 67 5.35 8.97 -3.27
CA ASP A 67 4.70 10.20 -3.74
C ASP A 67 4.09 9.98 -5.12
N ARG A 68 4.74 9.20 -5.96
CA ARG A 68 4.19 8.92 -7.26
C ARG A 68 2.93 8.05 -7.15
N MET A 69 2.93 7.09 -6.25
CA MET A 69 1.75 6.27 -6.06
C MET A 69 0.57 7.08 -5.52
N VAL A 70 0.86 8.02 -4.61
CA VAL A 70 -0.20 8.91 -4.10
C VAL A 70 -0.77 9.75 -5.24
N GLN A 71 0.07 10.22 -6.14
CA GLN A 71 -0.40 10.97 -7.28
C GLN A 71 -1.29 10.13 -8.17
N MET A 72 -0.93 8.86 -8.39
CA MET A 72 -1.76 7.97 -9.18
C MET A 72 -3.12 7.73 -8.54
N VAL A 73 -3.16 7.64 -7.21
CA VAL A 73 -4.42 7.51 -6.52
C VAL A 73 -5.24 8.79 -6.69
N SER A 74 -4.61 9.94 -6.58
CA SER A 74 -5.34 11.20 -6.74
C SER A 74 -5.90 11.37 -8.14
N GLU A 75 -5.28 10.74 -9.12
CA GLU A 75 -5.74 10.84 -10.50
C GLU A 75 -6.77 9.76 -10.86
N GLY A 76 -7.12 8.93 -9.92
CA GLY A 76 -8.13 7.91 -10.15
C GLY A 76 -7.62 6.61 -10.74
N PHE A 77 -6.31 6.45 -10.88
CA PHE A 77 -5.76 5.23 -11.44
C PHE A 77 -5.93 4.06 -10.48
N ALA A 78 -5.91 4.32 -9.19
CA ALA A 78 -6.07 3.29 -8.19
C ALA A 78 -6.82 3.86 -7.00
N ASP A 79 -7.29 2.97 -6.13
CA ASP A 79 -8.02 3.36 -4.93
C ASP A 79 -7.11 3.33 -3.71
N GLY A 80 -5.98 2.68 -3.80
CA GLY A 80 -5.07 2.59 -2.67
C GLY A 80 -3.75 1.94 -3.03
N ILE A 81 -2.96 1.73 -1.99
CA ILE A 81 -1.63 1.16 -2.11
C ILE A 81 -1.61 -0.10 -1.25
N LEU A 82 -1.09 -1.17 -1.78
CA LEU A 82 -1.04 -2.45 -1.08
C LEU A 82 0.41 -2.86 -0.85
N ILE A 83 0.74 -3.11 0.40
CA ILE A 83 2.09 -3.46 0.79
C ILE A 83 2.06 -4.64 1.76
N ALA A 84 3.17 -5.28 1.97
CA ALA A 84 3.24 -6.37 2.93
C ALA A 84 3.23 -5.83 4.36
N ASN A 85 3.95 -4.76 4.61
CA ASN A 85 4.12 -4.23 5.95
C ASN A 85 4.55 -2.77 5.86
N MET A 86 4.04 -1.93 6.73
CA MET A 86 4.39 -0.50 6.71
C MET A 86 5.87 -0.25 6.90
N GLN A 87 6.57 -1.14 7.56
CA GLN A 87 8.00 -0.94 7.76
C GLN A 87 8.79 -0.96 6.45
N PHE A 88 8.21 -1.51 5.40
CA PHE A 88 8.90 -1.51 4.13
C PHE A 88 8.89 -0.15 3.44
N ILE A 89 8.04 0.77 3.87
CA ILE A 89 7.99 2.09 3.25
C ILE A 89 8.21 3.22 4.25
N SER A 90 8.21 2.94 5.53
CA SER A 90 8.37 3.96 6.54
C SER A 90 9.39 3.56 7.58
N LYS A 91 10.17 4.53 8.03
CA LYS A 91 11.16 4.27 9.04
C LYS A 91 10.62 4.30 10.44
N ASP A 92 9.68 5.13 10.71
CA ASP A 92 9.17 5.29 12.07
C ASP A 92 7.69 5.65 12.02
N ILE A 93 7.10 5.75 13.18
CA ILE A 93 5.68 5.98 13.27
C ILE A 93 5.25 7.34 12.75
N ASP A 94 6.07 8.37 12.96
CA ASP A 94 5.73 9.69 12.46
C ASP A 94 5.73 9.72 10.94
N ASP A 95 6.71 9.09 10.32
CA ASP A 95 6.79 8.99 8.87
C ASP A 95 5.61 8.16 8.35
N ALA A 96 5.28 7.07 9.04
CA ALA A 96 4.14 6.24 8.64
C ALA A 96 2.84 7.05 8.68
N CYS A 97 2.65 7.83 9.73
CA CYS A 97 1.44 8.65 9.85
C CYS A 97 1.36 9.68 8.73
N ARG A 98 2.47 10.29 8.38
CA ARG A 98 2.47 11.26 7.29
C ARG A 98 2.10 10.60 5.96
N LYS A 99 2.60 9.40 5.74
CA LYS A 99 2.29 8.68 4.51
C LYS A 99 0.83 8.26 4.44
N ILE A 100 0.30 7.79 5.56
CA ILE A 100 -1.11 7.43 5.61
C ILE A 100 -1.96 8.67 5.35
N ALA A 101 -1.59 9.81 5.95
CA ALA A 101 -2.34 11.03 5.74
C ALA A 101 -2.30 11.48 4.29
N LYS A 102 -1.16 11.34 3.62
CA LYS A 102 -1.05 11.75 2.22
C LYS A 102 -2.04 11.01 1.34
N VAL A 103 -2.11 9.70 1.50
CA VAL A 103 -2.99 8.93 0.63
C VAL A 103 -4.45 9.10 1.07
N SER A 104 -4.70 9.27 2.37
CA SER A 104 -6.07 9.50 2.84
C SER A 104 -6.59 10.83 2.34
N ASN A 105 -5.73 11.84 2.24
CA ASN A 105 -6.17 13.16 1.78
C ASN A 105 -6.58 13.18 0.32
N VAL A 106 -6.16 12.19 -0.45
CA VAL A 106 -6.60 12.11 -1.85
C VAL A 106 -7.66 11.02 -2.03
N GLY A 107 -8.24 10.57 -0.93
CA GLY A 107 -9.34 9.62 -1.00
C GLY A 107 -8.97 8.16 -1.03
N GLY A 108 -7.72 7.85 -0.77
CA GLY A 108 -7.28 6.46 -0.81
C GLY A 108 -6.95 5.91 0.56
N ALA A 109 -6.36 4.75 0.59
CA ALA A 109 -5.93 4.12 1.81
C ALA A 109 -4.72 3.24 1.54
N ILE A 110 -4.01 2.88 2.60
CA ILE A 110 -2.95 1.90 2.49
C ILE A 110 -3.52 0.60 3.02
N TYR A 111 -3.29 -0.47 2.28
CA TYR A 111 -3.67 -1.80 2.72
C TYR A 111 -2.38 -2.56 2.99
N SER A 112 -2.17 -2.95 4.23
CA SER A 112 -0.98 -3.68 4.62
C SER A 112 -1.40 -5.08 4.99
N VAL A 113 -0.74 -6.08 4.45
CA VAL A 113 -1.10 -7.45 4.76
C VAL A 113 -0.97 -7.69 6.25
N ASP A 114 0.08 -7.17 6.85
CA ASP A 114 0.33 -7.40 8.27
C ASP A 114 -0.46 -6.48 9.18
N ASP A 115 -0.77 -5.27 8.71
CA ASP A 115 -1.38 -4.25 9.57
C ASP A 115 -2.84 -3.95 9.28
N GLY A 116 -3.34 -4.43 8.16
CA GLY A 116 -4.72 -4.16 7.78
C GLY A 116 -4.87 -2.86 7.01
N ARG A 117 -6.07 -2.38 6.89
CA ARG A 117 -6.33 -1.15 6.17
C ARG A 117 -5.97 0.04 7.05
N LEU A 118 -5.20 0.95 6.49
CA LEU A 118 -4.72 2.12 7.20
C LEU A 118 -5.19 3.38 6.50
N ASP A 119 -6.01 4.15 7.17
CA ASP A 119 -6.41 5.45 6.66
C ASP A 119 -6.84 6.27 7.86
N PHE A 120 -7.08 7.55 7.63
CA PHE A 120 -7.54 8.42 8.69
C PHE A 120 -9.03 8.70 8.53
N GLN A 121 -9.72 8.69 9.66
CA GLN A 121 -11.11 9.04 9.64
C GLN A 121 -11.19 10.52 9.90
N PHE A 122 -12.02 11.19 9.22
CA PHE A 122 -12.13 12.58 9.44
C PHE A 122 -13.02 12.97 10.54
N LYS A 123 -13.37 12.10 11.41
CA LYS A 123 -14.15 12.46 12.46
C LYS A 123 -13.40 12.65 13.63
N GLY A 124 -12.27 13.04 13.67
CA GLY A 124 -11.54 13.26 14.86
C GLY A 124 -10.16 12.75 14.78
N VAL A 125 -9.71 12.04 15.77
CA VAL A 125 -8.34 11.64 15.85
C VAL A 125 -7.99 10.64 14.78
N PRO A 126 -6.88 10.82 14.08
CA PRO A 126 -6.45 9.85 13.10
C PRO A 126 -6.17 8.52 13.76
N TYR A 127 -6.61 7.47 13.11
CA TYR A 127 -6.41 6.17 13.62
C TYR A 127 -4.98 5.76 13.55
N GLY A 128 -4.45 5.26 14.60
CA GLY A 128 -3.08 4.81 14.64
C GLY A 128 -2.05 5.87 14.89
N CYS A 129 -2.39 7.10 14.72
CA CYS A 129 -1.49 8.17 14.86
C CYS A 129 -2.08 9.09 15.86
N LYS A 130 -1.85 8.91 17.12
CA LYS A 130 -2.47 9.60 18.01
C LYS A 130 -1.96 10.76 18.27
N SER A 131 -2.32 11.66 18.14
CA SER A 131 -1.79 12.70 18.37
C SER A 131 -2.18 13.18 19.48
N ARG A 132 -1.89 13.48 20.06
CA ARG A 132 -2.30 13.94 21.09
C ARG A 132 -1.63 14.60 21.57
#